data_10f4718c726895bc386628686c03ec89
#
_entry.id   10f4718c726895bc386628686c03ec89
#
_cell.length_a   1.000
_cell.length_b   1.000
_cell.length_c   1.000
_cell.angle_alpha   90.00
_cell.angle_beta   90.00
_cell.angle_gamma   90.00
#
_symmetry.space_group_name_H-M   'P 1'
#
loop_
_entity.id
_entity.type
_entity.pdbx_description
1 polymer ?
#
loop_
_entity_poly.entity_id
_entity_poly.type
_entity_poly.pdbx_seq_one_letter_code
_entity_poly.pdbx_strand_id
1 'polypeptide(L)'
;MKRRPRQRYRAIRRVPQAYPGLYLRLKVAPIVPALAATVAVGALADISSLPEDVRARARTLSDDMGTAISEKSQRIFFDTPGLDTLLIRSLSHVARRTATVGRAWARTVVAVGADKDGRMARMLPLIPRRGYDALMTGMLTIGTAVGALRGGAVHVALLRDSAADPAFQDPLPGHPEAQIRRVDAPEQLSDMCADIDELYWSRTIGPAVKITRVGEGEARRWLLSLVGTESMTWRSTNNPADVETNIRLMLGLESAMSVGVVRVLHAAMERDGVPTERWTREPVLICGHSQGGIVAAALASVPADEAGVNVAGILSTGGPNRRIRVRPDVVTVAVTHDQDVMPSLDGSPDRAPDRRVTVGRSLVRPRTRPLYYAHSSSTYTETVRLLERKVRVTPWGRLASAMAALQDFMPAPGEPTRVMHFEIWQDILTPTAEGTWNTVAALERGGSYEPATYHIDYAATAPRLPRIARARRRASIPARLSSALSSLRKDRS
;
A
#
# COMPACT_ATOMS: atom_id res chain seq x y z
N MET A 1 18.80 46.82 3.62
CA MET A 1 17.96 45.61 3.94
C MET A 1 16.78 45.56 2.97
N LYS A 2 16.85 44.71 1.92
CA LYS A 2 15.72 44.51 0.99
C LYS A 2 14.71 43.58 1.68
N ARG A 3 13.49 44.10 1.93
CA ARG A 3 12.39 43.30 2.47
C ARG A 3 12.09 42.15 1.50
N ARG A 4 12.26 40.87 1.97
CA ARG A 4 11.81 39.70 1.23
C ARG A 4 10.30 39.81 0.96
N PRO A 5 9.82 39.55 -0.27
CA PRO A 5 8.41 39.59 -0.57
C PRO A 5 7.68 38.57 0.31
N ARG A 6 6.69 39.05 1.07
CA ARG A 6 5.76 38.15 1.80
C ARG A 6 5.13 37.22 0.78
N GLN A 7 5.45 35.93 0.85
CA GLN A 7 4.71 34.93 0.09
C GLN A 7 3.24 35.02 0.50
N ARG A 8 2.40 35.53 -0.39
CA ARG A 8 0.95 35.48 -0.22
C ARG A 8 0.55 34.02 -0.45
N TYR A 9 0.25 33.31 0.62
CA TYR A 9 -0.41 32.00 0.54
C TYR A 9 -1.78 32.26 -0.13
N ARG A 10 -1.95 31.77 -1.35
CA ARG A 10 -3.29 31.68 -1.95
C ARG A 10 -4.09 30.73 -1.06
N ALA A 11 -5.22 31.22 -0.53
CA ALA A 11 -6.14 30.36 0.19
C ALA A 11 -6.48 29.15 -0.69
N ILE A 12 -6.22 27.96 -0.18
CA ILE A 12 -6.56 26.71 -0.85
C ILE A 12 -8.06 26.77 -1.11
N ARG A 13 -8.49 26.60 -2.36
CA ARG A 13 -9.91 26.51 -2.71
C ARG A 13 -10.43 25.18 -2.14
N ARG A 14 -11.02 25.24 -0.96
CA ARG A 14 -11.71 24.08 -0.38
C ARG A 14 -12.94 23.75 -1.21
N VAL A 15 -13.27 22.46 -1.30
CA VAL A 15 -14.51 22.02 -1.94
C VAL A 15 -15.69 22.70 -1.26
N PRO A 16 -16.61 23.33 -2.02
CA PRO A 16 -17.77 23.99 -1.46
C PRO A 16 -18.61 23.03 -0.62
N GLN A 17 -18.83 23.36 0.66
CA GLN A 17 -19.59 22.50 1.56
C GLN A 17 -21.09 22.50 1.22
N ALA A 18 -21.61 23.59 0.67
CA ALA A 18 -23.03 23.73 0.35
C ALA A 18 -23.52 22.76 -0.75
N TYR A 19 -22.70 22.52 -1.79
CA TYR A 19 -23.09 21.68 -2.94
C TYR A 19 -21.94 20.75 -3.39
N PRO A 20 -21.44 19.88 -2.54
CA PRO A 20 -20.27 19.06 -2.86
C PRO A 20 -20.54 18.12 -4.04
N GLY A 21 -21.76 17.57 -4.14
CA GLY A 21 -22.14 16.65 -5.22
C GLY A 21 -22.21 17.32 -6.60
N LEU A 22 -22.70 18.56 -6.68
CA LEU A 22 -22.72 19.32 -7.93
C LEU A 22 -21.30 19.69 -8.36
N TYR A 23 -20.49 20.16 -7.41
CA TYR A 23 -19.09 20.49 -7.67
C TYR A 23 -18.30 19.29 -8.19
N LEU A 24 -18.48 18.11 -7.57
CA LEU A 24 -17.90 16.86 -8.02
C LEU A 24 -18.32 16.54 -9.46
N ARG A 25 -19.61 16.61 -9.78
CA ARG A 25 -20.12 16.34 -11.14
C ARG A 25 -19.50 17.25 -12.17
N LEU A 26 -19.42 18.54 -11.90
CA LEU A 26 -18.88 19.53 -12.85
C LEU A 26 -17.36 19.35 -13.10
N LYS A 27 -16.59 18.96 -12.07
CA LYS A 27 -15.13 18.86 -12.17
C LYS A 27 -14.66 17.47 -12.58
N VAL A 28 -15.34 16.40 -12.16
CA VAL A 28 -14.90 15.00 -12.32
C VAL A 28 -15.71 14.24 -13.36
N ALA A 29 -16.93 14.69 -13.71
CA ALA A 29 -17.74 14.05 -14.74
C ALA A 29 -17.01 13.79 -16.07
N PRO A 30 -16.11 14.66 -16.56
CA PRO A 30 -15.35 14.38 -17.79
C PRO A 30 -14.30 13.29 -17.63
N ILE A 31 -13.84 13.02 -16.38
CA ILE A 31 -12.79 12.05 -16.11
C ILE A 31 -13.35 10.62 -16.00
N VAL A 32 -14.55 10.46 -15.43
CA VAL A 32 -15.15 9.15 -15.18
C VAL A 32 -15.38 8.34 -16.48
N PRO A 33 -16.01 8.89 -17.53
CA PRO A 33 -16.17 8.13 -18.78
C PRO A 33 -14.82 7.84 -19.47
N ALA A 34 -13.86 8.78 -19.40
CA ALA A 34 -12.54 8.55 -19.94
C ALA A 34 -11.81 7.41 -19.21
N LEU A 35 -11.90 7.36 -17.89
CA LEU A 35 -11.35 6.26 -17.08
C LEU A 35 -12.02 4.92 -17.42
N ALA A 36 -13.35 4.92 -17.54
CA ALA A 36 -14.09 3.72 -17.93
C ALA A 36 -13.69 3.23 -19.34
N ALA A 37 -13.50 4.14 -20.29
CA ALA A 37 -13.03 3.82 -21.63
C ALA A 37 -11.62 3.24 -21.62
N THR A 38 -10.69 3.80 -20.81
CA THR A 38 -9.33 3.27 -20.65
C THR A 38 -9.35 1.85 -20.11
N VAL A 39 -10.16 1.58 -19.09
CA VAL A 39 -10.32 0.25 -18.51
C VAL A 39 -10.91 -0.73 -19.55
N ALA A 40 -11.92 -0.30 -20.32
CA ALA A 40 -12.53 -1.13 -21.37
C ALA A 40 -11.54 -1.46 -22.48
N VAL A 41 -10.76 -0.48 -22.96
CA VAL A 41 -9.70 -0.70 -23.96
C VAL A 41 -8.60 -1.60 -23.40
N GLY A 42 -8.19 -1.41 -22.15
CA GLY A 42 -7.24 -2.29 -21.48
C GLY A 42 -7.75 -3.73 -21.39
N ALA A 43 -9.02 -3.94 -21.09
CA ALA A 43 -9.63 -5.27 -21.04
C ALA A 43 -9.63 -5.98 -22.42
N LEU A 44 -9.74 -5.25 -23.54
CA LEU A 44 -9.60 -5.86 -24.88
C LEU A 44 -8.22 -6.46 -25.09
N ALA A 45 -7.19 -5.87 -24.53
CA ALA A 45 -5.83 -6.38 -24.62
C ALA A 45 -5.63 -7.73 -23.88
N ASP A 46 -6.56 -8.10 -22.99
CA ASP A 46 -6.53 -9.34 -22.21
C ASP A 46 -7.32 -10.48 -22.83
N ILE A 47 -8.08 -10.22 -23.90
CA ILE A 47 -8.86 -11.25 -24.59
C ILE A 47 -7.92 -12.12 -25.45
N SER A 48 -7.66 -13.34 -25.00
CA SER A 48 -6.72 -14.27 -25.66
C SER A 48 -7.12 -14.65 -27.09
N SER A 49 -8.42 -14.61 -27.41
CA SER A 49 -8.94 -14.92 -28.77
C SER A 49 -8.72 -13.81 -29.80
N LEU A 50 -8.30 -12.61 -29.37
CA LEU A 50 -7.98 -11.53 -30.31
C LEU A 50 -6.57 -11.68 -30.90
N PRO A 51 -6.34 -11.27 -32.16
CA PRO A 51 -5.03 -11.21 -32.77
C PRO A 51 -4.04 -10.39 -31.95
N GLU A 52 -2.75 -10.78 -31.92
CA GLU A 52 -1.73 -10.12 -31.09
C GLU A 52 -1.53 -8.64 -31.44
N ASP A 53 -1.61 -8.29 -32.73
CA ASP A 53 -1.51 -6.89 -33.18
C ASP A 53 -2.65 -6.02 -32.64
N VAL A 54 -3.87 -6.57 -32.55
CA VAL A 54 -5.03 -5.89 -31.94
C VAL A 54 -4.81 -5.71 -30.44
N ARG A 55 -4.32 -6.76 -29.77
CA ARG A 55 -4.01 -6.69 -28.33
C ARG A 55 -2.90 -5.70 -28.03
N ALA A 56 -1.83 -5.68 -28.83
CA ALA A 56 -0.73 -4.74 -28.69
C ALA A 56 -1.20 -3.28 -28.86
N ARG A 57 -2.00 -3.00 -29.90
CA ARG A 57 -2.60 -1.67 -30.09
C ARG A 57 -3.52 -1.26 -28.94
N ALA A 58 -4.33 -2.19 -28.43
CA ALA A 58 -5.19 -1.91 -27.28
C ALA A 58 -4.37 -1.58 -26.02
N ARG A 59 -3.23 -2.26 -25.78
CA ARG A 59 -2.31 -1.93 -24.68
C ARG A 59 -1.77 -0.51 -24.83
N THR A 60 -1.15 -0.19 -25.96
CA THR A 60 -0.58 1.13 -26.20
C THR A 60 -1.64 2.23 -26.03
N LEU A 61 -2.83 2.05 -26.62
CA LEU A 61 -3.90 3.02 -26.50
C LEU A 61 -4.39 3.18 -25.06
N SER A 62 -4.51 2.09 -24.30
CA SER A 62 -4.88 2.14 -22.89
C SER A 62 -3.85 2.90 -22.04
N ASP A 63 -2.56 2.68 -22.31
CA ASP A 63 -1.46 3.34 -21.59
C ASP A 63 -1.41 4.86 -21.90
N ASP A 64 -1.56 5.23 -23.17
CA ASP A 64 -1.62 6.63 -23.61
C ASP A 64 -2.82 7.36 -23.01
N MET A 65 -4.01 6.74 -23.05
CA MET A 65 -5.22 7.28 -22.42
C MET A 65 -5.04 7.41 -20.90
N GLY A 66 -4.44 6.40 -20.27
CA GLY A 66 -4.15 6.40 -18.83
C GLY A 66 -3.25 7.57 -18.43
N THR A 67 -2.19 7.79 -19.20
CA THR A 67 -1.26 8.91 -18.99
C THR A 67 -1.97 10.26 -19.12
N ALA A 68 -2.73 10.47 -20.21
CA ALA A 68 -3.44 11.73 -20.44
C ALA A 68 -4.50 12.02 -19.35
N ILE A 69 -5.21 10.98 -18.89
CA ILE A 69 -6.20 11.09 -17.81
C ILE A 69 -5.50 11.41 -16.48
N SER A 70 -4.37 10.74 -16.21
CA SER A 70 -3.58 10.95 -15.01
C SER A 70 -3.13 12.40 -14.88
N GLU A 71 -2.55 12.98 -15.93
CA GLU A 71 -2.12 14.38 -15.93
C GLU A 71 -3.27 15.36 -15.70
N LYS A 72 -4.39 15.15 -16.39
CA LYS A 72 -5.57 16.01 -16.24
C LYS A 72 -6.17 15.89 -14.84
N SER A 73 -6.25 14.68 -14.32
CA SER A 73 -6.77 14.40 -12.97
C SER A 73 -5.89 15.04 -11.90
N GLN A 74 -4.58 14.86 -11.98
CA GLN A 74 -3.62 15.45 -11.05
C GLN A 74 -3.73 16.97 -11.00
N ARG A 75 -3.92 17.62 -12.18
CA ARG A 75 -4.11 19.07 -12.24
C ARG A 75 -5.37 19.52 -11.50
N ILE A 76 -6.48 18.81 -11.70
CA ILE A 76 -7.76 19.13 -11.04
C ILE A 76 -7.66 18.92 -9.54
N PHE A 77 -7.09 17.81 -9.08
CA PHE A 77 -6.95 17.49 -7.66
C PHE A 77 -5.94 18.39 -6.97
N PHE A 78 -4.84 18.73 -7.62
CA PHE A 78 -3.87 19.68 -7.08
C PHE A 78 -4.48 21.06 -6.82
N ASP A 79 -5.28 21.54 -7.77
CA ASP A 79 -5.93 22.85 -7.66
C ASP A 79 -7.15 22.85 -6.73
N THR A 80 -7.64 21.66 -6.36
CA THR A 80 -8.86 21.51 -5.54
C THR A 80 -8.70 20.39 -4.50
N PRO A 81 -7.89 20.59 -3.45
CA PRO A 81 -7.72 19.62 -2.38
C PRO A 81 -9.04 19.20 -1.73
N GLY A 82 -9.22 17.90 -1.49
CA GLY A 82 -10.44 17.30 -0.93
C GLY A 82 -11.46 16.82 -1.97
N LEU A 83 -11.28 17.14 -3.26
CA LEU A 83 -12.13 16.63 -4.33
C LEU A 83 -11.94 15.13 -4.54
N ASP A 84 -10.71 14.64 -4.36
CA ASP A 84 -10.31 13.24 -4.32
C ASP A 84 -11.11 12.44 -3.29
N THR A 85 -11.21 12.95 -2.07
CA THR A 85 -12.00 12.32 -0.99
C THR A 85 -13.49 12.22 -1.38
N LEU A 86 -14.04 13.27 -2.02
CA LEU A 86 -15.43 13.25 -2.51
C LEU A 86 -15.63 12.24 -3.62
N LEU A 87 -14.67 12.11 -4.54
CA LEU A 87 -14.71 11.11 -5.62
C LEU A 87 -14.75 9.69 -5.04
N ILE A 88 -13.82 9.35 -4.17
CA ILE A 88 -13.75 8.02 -3.55
C ILE A 88 -15.00 7.71 -2.73
N ARG A 89 -15.55 8.68 -1.97
CA ARG A 89 -16.82 8.52 -1.27
C ARG A 89 -17.99 8.27 -2.22
N SER A 90 -18.03 8.97 -3.34
CA SER A 90 -19.10 8.79 -4.35
C SER A 90 -19.02 7.42 -5.00
N LEU A 91 -17.83 6.98 -5.42
CA LEU A 91 -17.61 5.63 -5.96
C LEU A 91 -17.97 4.54 -4.95
N SER A 92 -17.55 4.71 -3.69
CA SER A 92 -17.91 3.79 -2.60
C SER A 92 -19.42 3.74 -2.35
N HIS A 93 -20.14 4.87 -2.53
CA HIS A 93 -21.60 4.91 -2.39
C HIS A 93 -22.29 4.15 -3.52
N VAL A 94 -21.83 4.31 -4.76
CA VAL A 94 -22.34 3.55 -5.90
C VAL A 94 -22.09 2.06 -5.69
N ALA A 95 -20.87 1.66 -5.34
CA ALA A 95 -20.51 0.27 -5.09
C ALA A 95 -21.36 -0.35 -3.96
N ARG A 96 -21.67 0.42 -2.90
CA ARG A 96 -22.58 -0.02 -1.83
C ARG A 96 -23.97 -0.31 -2.33
N ARG A 97 -24.52 0.57 -3.18
CA ARG A 97 -25.85 0.38 -3.77
C ARG A 97 -25.89 -0.87 -4.64
N THR A 98 -24.90 -1.04 -5.51
CA THR A 98 -24.78 -2.23 -6.37
C THR A 98 -24.67 -3.51 -5.53
N ALA A 99 -23.82 -3.52 -4.51
CA ALA A 99 -23.69 -4.67 -3.60
C ALA A 99 -24.98 -4.95 -2.81
N THR A 100 -25.77 -3.92 -2.48
CA THR A 100 -27.07 -4.10 -1.82
C THR A 100 -28.09 -4.76 -2.74
N VAL A 101 -28.17 -4.32 -3.98
CA VAL A 101 -29.02 -4.94 -5.02
C VAL A 101 -28.59 -6.39 -5.25
N GLY A 102 -27.29 -6.64 -5.43
CA GLY A 102 -26.74 -7.98 -5.61
C GLY A 102 -27.06 -8.91 -4.42
N ARG A 103 -26.97 -8.42 -3.19
CA ARG A 103 -27.38 -9.20 -2.00
C ARG A 103 -28.87 -9.49 -1.96
N ALA A 104 -29.70 -8.51 -2.31
CA ALA A 104 -31.14 -8.71 -2.36
C ALA A 104 -31.50 -9.77 -3.41
N TRP A 105 -30.94 -9.66 -4.61
CA TRP A 105 -31.11 -10.65 -5.66
C TRP A 105 -30.64 -12.06 -5.25
N ALA A 106 -29.42 -12.20 -4.70
CA ALA A 106 -28.91 -13.48 -4.22
C ALA A 106 -29.81 -14.11 -3.14
N ARG A 107 -30.35 -13.29 -2.21
CA ARG A 107 -31.31 -13.77 -1.19
C ARG A 107 -32.61 -14.28 -1.83
N THR A 108 -33.11 -13.57 -2.83
CA THR A 108 -34.32 -14.00 -3.55
C THR A 108 -34.09 -15.34 -4.25
N VAL A 109 -32.96 -15.50 -4.96
CA VAL A 109 -32.58 -16.75 -5.65
C VAL A 109 -32.52 -17.93 -4.66
N VAL A 110 -31.92 -17.71 -3.50
CA VAL A 110 -31.88 -18.73 -2.42
C VAL A 110 -33.26 -19.02 -1.87
N ALA A 111 -34.02 -17.97 -1.60
CA ALA A 111 -35.36 -18.10 -0.98
C ALA A 111 -36.39 -18.83 -1.87
N VAL A 112 -36.33 -18.64 -3.19
CA VAL A 112 -37.19 -19.32 -4.15
C VAL A 112 -36.68 -20.71 -4.57
N GLY A 113 -35.59 -21.20 -3.94
CA GLY A 113 -35.02 -22.52 -4.24
C GLY A 113 -34.34 -22.65 -5.60
N ALA A 114 -34.07 -21.53 -6.26
CA ALA A 114 -33.40 -21.52 -7.55
C ALA A 114 -31.86 -21.75 -7.47
N ASP A 115 -31.29 -21.74 -6.26
CA ASP A 115 -29.86 -21.99 -5.98
C ASP A 115 -29.59 -23.49 -5.82
N LYS A 116 -29.78 -24.26 -6.90
CA LYS A 116 -29.66 -25.74 -6.89
C LYS A 116 -28.28 -26.22 -6.39
N ASP A 117 -27.22 -25.48 -6.71
CA ASP A 117 -25.84 -25.83 -6.35
C ASP A 117 -25.38 -25.19 -5.03
N GLY A 118 -26.23 -24.42 -4.36
CA GLY A 118 -25.88 -23.66 -3.15
C GLY A 118 -24.80 -22.59 -3.38
N ARG A 119 -24.55 -22.19 -4.63
CA ARG A 119 -23.51 -21.20 -4.98
C ARG A 119 -23.84 -19.82 -4.43
N MET A 120 -25.10 -19.37 -4.61
CA MET A 120 -25.54 -18.06 -4.15
C MET A 120 -25.56 -17.98 -2.62
N ALA A 121 -26.00 -19.06 -1.95
CA ALA A 121 -25.96 -19.16 -0.49
C ALA A 121 -24.52 -19.01 0.06
N ARG A 122 -23.55 -19.64 -0.62
CA ARG A 122 -22.12 -19.50 -0.26
C ARG A 122 -21.54 -18.12 -0.58
N MET A 123 -21.97 -17.50 -1.66
CA MET A 123 -21.49 -16.16 -2.08
C MET A 123 -22.12 -15.03 -1.24
N LEU A 124 -23.33 -15.18 -0.77
CA LEU A 124 -24.07 -14.14 -0.06
C LEU A 124 -23.31 -13.51 1.13
N PRO A 125 -22.65 -14.27 2.04
CA PRO A 125 -21.85 -13.69 3.13
C PRO A 125 -20.58 -13.00 2.64
N LEU A 126 -20.12 -13.28 1.42
CA LEU A 126 -18.89 -12.70 0.84
C LEU A 126 -19.13 -11.32 0.23
N ILE A 127 -20.40 -10.98 -0.11
CA ILE A 127 -20.71 -9.67 -0.68
C ILE A 127 -20.56 -8.58 0.41
N PRO A 128 -19.61 -7.63 0.27
CA PRO A 128 -19.33 -6.67 1.32
C PRO A 128 -20.49 -5.72 1.60
N ARG A 129 -20.67 -5.34 2.87
CA ARG A 129 -21.71 -4.38 3.29
C ARG A 129 -21.22 -2.93 3.19
N ARG A 130 -19.92 -2.69 3.32
CA ARG A 130 -19.33 -1.35 3.24
C ARG A 130 -19.01 -1.00 1.78
N GLY A 131 -19.30 0.23 1.38
CA GLY A 131 -19.16 0.63 -0.01
C GLY A 131 -17.74 0.56 -0.55
N TYR A 132 -16.75 0.95 0.26
CA TYR A 132 -15.36 0.87 -0.15
C TYR A 132 -14.89 -0.59 -0.28
N ASP A 133 -15.25 -1.45 0.66
CA ASP A 133 -14.91 -2.89 0.59
C ASP A 133 -15.58 -3.54 -0.63
N ALA A 134 -16.82 -3.13 -0.97
CA ALA A 134 -17.50 -3.59 -2.17
C ALA A 134 -16.80 -3.12 -3.46
N LEU A 135 -16.29 -1.89 -3.47
CA LEU A 135 -15.50 -1.37 -4.60
C LEU A 135 -14.23 -2.18 -4.78
N MET A 136 -13.42 -2.35 -3.73
CA MET A 136 -12.17 -3.10 -3.80
C MET A 136 -12.38 -4.58 -4.14
N THR A 137 -13.40 -5.22 -3.53
CA THR A 137 -13.76 -6.62 -3.85
C THR A 137 -14.19 -6.75 -5.32
N GLY A 138 -14.98 -5.80 -5.82
CA GLY A 138 -15.38 -5.77 -7.23
C GLY A 138 -14.17 -5.66 -8.15
N MET A 139 -13.25 -4.76 -7.85
CA MET A 139 -12.01 -4.59 -8.61
C MET A 139 -11.16 -5.87 -8.61
N LEU A 140 -10.94 -6.48 -7.42
CA LEU A 140 -10.18 -7.72 -7.31
C LEU A 140 -10.85 -8.86 -8.09
N THR A 141 -12.17 -9.03 -7.92
CA THR A 141 -12.92 -10.10 -8.58
C THR A 141 -12.89 -9.97 -10.11
N ILE A 142 -13.14 -8.76 -10.63
CA ILE A 142 -13.09 -8.50 -12.07
C ILE A 142 -11.66 -8.72 -12.58
N GLY A 143 -10.66 -8.13 -11.93
CA GLY A 143 -9.26 -8.26 -12.35
C GLY A 143 -8.78 -9.71 -12.40
N THR A 144 -9.17 -10.53 -11.40
CA THR A 144 -8.86 -11.96 -11.39
C THR A 144 -9.64 -12.72 -12.46
N ALA A 145 -10.94 -12.43 -12.63
CA ALA A 145 -11.79 -13.12 -13.61
C ALA A 145 -11.34 -12.89 -15.06
N VAL A 146 -10.85 -11.69 -15.39
CA VAL A 146 -10.31 -11.39 -16.73
C VAL A 146 -8.83 -11.76 -16.85
N GLY A 147 -8.21 -12.33 -15.82
CA GLY A 147 -6.80 -12.73 -15.83
C GLY A 147 -5.81 -11.57 -15.82
N ALA A 148 -6.22 -10.39 -15.37
CA ALA A 148 -5.34 -9.23 -15.22
C ALA A 148 -4.56 -9.27 -13.89
N LEU A 149 -5.22 -9.65 -12.78
CA LEU A 149 -4.62 -9.80 -11.47
C LEU A 149 -4.31 -11.27 -11.20
N ARG A 150 -3.05 -11.64 -11.30
CA ARG A 150 -2.57 -13.04 -11.31
C ARG A 150 -1.14 -13.19 -10.79
N GLY A 151 -0.79 -12.46 -9.76
CA GLY A 151 0.46 -12.67 -9.05
C GLY A 151 0.56 -14.09 -8.50
N GLY A 152 1.76 -14.67 -8.49
CA GLY A 152 2.05 -16.04 -8.11
C GLY A 152 3.00 -16.15 -6.93
N ALA A 153 3.96 -17.07 -7.04
CA ALA A 153 4.98 -17.27 -6.02
C ALA A 153 5.82 -16.01 -5.82
N VAL A 154 6.17 -15.73 -4.57
CA VAL A 154 6.99 -14.57 -4.19
C VAL A 154 8.42 -15.02 -3.99
N HIS A 155 9.35 -14.25 -4.49
CA HIS A 155 10.78 -14.50 -4.40
C HIS A 155 11.49 -13.28 -3.78
N VAL A 156 12.60 -13.55 -3.09
CA VAL A 156 13.47 -12.51 -2.55
C VAL A 156 14.92 -12.84 -2.87
N ALA A 157 15.73 -11.82 -3.14
CA ALA A 157 17.14 -11.99 -3.37
C ALA A 157 17.93 -10.91 -2.66
N LEU A 158 19.09 -11.30 -2.12
CA LEU A 158 20.07 -10.37 -1.59
C LEU A 158 20.79 -9.71 -2.75
N LEU A 159 20.82 -8.38 -2.76
CA LEU A 159 21.55 -7.58 -3.73
C LEU A 159 22.92 -7.17 -3.19
N ARG A 160 22.95 -6.72 -1.92
CA ARG A 160 24.16 -6.25 -1.24
C ARG A 160 24.10 -6.52 0.24
N ASP A 161 25.27 -6.73 0.83
CA ASP A 161 25.46 -6.91 2.27
C ASP A 161 26.77 -6.27 2.71
N SER A 162 26.72 -5.25 3.55
CA SER A 162 27.90 -4.53 4.01
C SER A 162 28.91 -5.38 4.78
N ALA A 163 28.49 -6.52 5.34
CA ALA A 163 29.40 -7.44 6.02
C ALA A 163 30.18 -8.32 5.04
N ALA A 164 29.62 -8.61 3.86
CA ALA A 164 30.25 -9.44 2.83
C ALA A 164 31.01 -8.59 1.79
N ASP A 165 30.51 -7.38 1.51
CA ASP A 165 31.10 -6.43 0.58
C ASP A 165 31.09 -5.02 1.17
N PRO A 166 32.04 -4.69 2.05
CA PRO A 166 32.11 -3.36 2.67
C PRO A 166 32.29 -2.23 1.67
N ALA A 167 32.91 -2.49 0.52
CA ALA A 167 33.19 -1.48 -0.51
C ALA A 167 31.92 -1.14 -1.33
N PHE A 168 30.88 -1.98 -1.27
CA PHE A 168 29.66 -1.82 -2.06
C PHE A 168 29.96 -1.48 -3.54
N GLN A 169 30.32 -2.50 -4.29
CA GLN A 169 30.63 -2.31 -5.70
C GLN A 169 29.43 -1.81 -6.50
N ASP A 170 29.66 -0.83 -7.36
CA ASP A 170 28.69 -0.34 -8.34
C ASP A 170 29.23 -0.65 -9.76
N PRO A 171 28.47 -1.26 -10.64
CA PRO A 171 27.07 -1.66 -10.56
C PRO A 171 26.83 -2.90 -9.68
N LEU A 172 25.58 -3.10 -9.24
CA LEU A 172 25.17 -4.30 -8.51
C LEU A 172 25.44 -5.56 -9.34
N PRO A 173 26.04 -6.63 -8.75
CA PRO A 173 26.20 -7.90 -9.44
C PRO A 173 24.86 -8.43 -10.01
N GLY A 174 24.86 -8.83 -11.28
CA GLY A 174 23.65 -9.28 -11.99
C GLY A 174 22.67 -8.17 -12.41
N HIS A 175 22.92 -6.92 -12.02
CA HIS A 175 22.10 -5.74 -12.36
C HIS A 175 22.99 -4.57 -12.80
N PRO A 176 23.65 -4.63 -13.97
CA PRO A 176 24.63 -3.66 -14.38
C PRO A 176 24.10 -2.22 -14.51
N GLU A 177 22.78 -2.06 -14.63
CA GLU A 177 22.13 -0.76 -14.71
C GLU A 177 21.61 -0.24 -13.36
N ALA A 178 21.57 -1.09 -12.33
CA ALA A 178 21.09 -0.69 -11.02
C ALA A 178 22.11 0.18 -10.30
N GLN A 179 21.67 1.32 -9.81
CA GLN A 179 22.50 2.29 -9.09
C GLN A 179 21.92 2.51 -7.70
N ILE A 180 22.51 1.85 -6.71
CA ILE A 180 22.22 2.11 -5.30
C ILE A 180 23.47 2.76 -4.71
N ARG A 181 23.37 4.06 -4.37
CA ARG A 181 24.47 4.87 -3.86
C ARG A 181 24.42 5.10 -2.36
N ARG A 182 23.21 5.11 -1.79
CA ARG A 182 23.00 5.30 -0.36
C ARG A 182 23.19 4.00 0.41
N VAL A 183 24.44 3.66 0.62
CA VAL A 183 24.86 2.38 1.21
C VAL A 183 25.09 2.46 2.71
N ASP A 184 25.17 3.67 3.27
CA ASP A 184 25.39 3.89 4.70
C ASP A 184 24.09 3.71 5.50
N ALA A 185 24.23 3.44 6.80
CA ALA A 185 23.10 3.44 7.72
C ALA A 185 22.46 4.84 7.81
N PRO A 186 21.13 4.95 7.91
CA PRO A 186 20.48 6.25 8.08
C PRO A 186 20.74 6.80 9.50
N GLU A 187 21.03 8.08 9.60
CA GLU A 187 21.25 8.79 10.86
C GLU A 187 19.97 9.50 11.34
N GLN A 188 19.08 9.82 10.40
CA GLN A 188 17.83 10.53 10.65
C GLN A 188 16.68 9.87 9.92
N LEU A 189 15.46 10.13 10.35
CA LEU A 189 14.25 9.63 9.69
C LEU A 189 14.14 10.09 8.23
N SER A 190 14.59 11.31 7.93
CA SER A 190 14.65 11.82 6.56
C SER A 190 15.67 11.10 5.68
N ASP A 191 16.68 10.43 6.25
CA ASP A 191 17.61 9.61 5.48
C ASP A 191 16.93 8.33 5.00
N MET A 192 16.08 7.69 5.83
CA MET A 192 15.25 6.58 5.38
C MET A 192 14.31 6.98 4.23
N CYS A 193 13.75 8.19 4.27
CA CYS A 193 12.97 8.71 3.15
C CYS A 193 13.84 8.94 1.90
N ALA A 194 15.07 9.41 2.06
CA ALA A 194 16.01 9.60 0.97
C ALA A 194 16.51 8.25 0.39
N ASP A 195 16.63 7.22 1.23
CA ASP A 195 16.87 5.85 0.75
C ASP A 195 15.74 5.40 -0.18
N ILE A 196 14.49 5.65 0.17
CA ILE A 196 13.33 5.33 -0.68
C ILE A 196 13.40 6.08 -2.01
N ASP A 197 13.81 7.36 -2.02
CA ASP A 197 13.98 8.13 -3.25
C ASP A 197 14.92 7.42 -4.23
N GLU A 198 16.00 6.84 -3.72
CA GLU A 198 16.99 6.14 -4.53
C GLU A 198 16.51 4.74 -4.94
N LEU A 199 15.85 4.00 -4.03
CA LEU A 199 15.37 2.65 -4.31
C LEU A 199 14.41 2.60 -5.50
N TYR A 200 13.65 3.67 -5.78
CA TYR A 200 12.84 3.79 -7.00
C TYR A 200 13.66 3.77 -8.31
N TRP A 201 14.97 4.01 -8.24
CA TRP A 201 15.88 4.02 -9.39
C TRP A 201 16.76 2.77 -9.44
N SER A 202 16.48 1.77 -8.62
CA SER A 202 17.29 0.54 -8.53
C SER A 202 17.34 -0.25 -9.84
N ARG A 203 16.32 -0.11 -10.70
CA ARG A 203 16.15 -0.83 -11.99
C ARG A 203 16.20 -2.35 -11.85
N THR A 204 15.81 -2.85 -10.72
CA THR A 204 15.59 -4.27 -10.46
C THR A 204 14.27 -4.72 -11.09
N ILE A 205 13.98 -6.03 -11.17
CA ILE A 205 12.71 -6.54 -11.70
C ILE A 205 11.55 -6.14 -10.79
N GLY A 206 11.73 -6.39 -9.51
CA GLY A 206 10.81 -5.98 -8.47
C GLY A 206 11.38 -4.85 -7.62
N PRO A 207 10.66 -4.39 -6.60
CA PRO A 207 11.11 -3.33 -5.74
C PRO A 207 12.35 -3.74 -4.96
N ALA A 208 13.35 -2.86 -4.97
CA ALA A 208 14.45 -2.95 -4.03
C ALA A 208 14.02 -2.42 -2.67
N VAL A 209 14.54 -3.03 -1.61
CA VAL A 209 14.34 -2.62 -0.22
C VAL A 209 15.67 -2.54 0.49
N LYS A 210 15.80 -1.58 1.42
CA LYS A 210 17.00 -1.43 2.25
C LYS A 210 16.67 -1.79 3.69
N ILE A 211 17.45 -2.70 4.25
CA ILE A 211 17.37 -3.10 5.64
C ILE A 211 18.66 -2.68 6.35
N THR A 212 18.53 -2.07 7.50
CA THR A 212 19.68 -1.74 8.35
C THR A 212 19.47 -2.38 9.71
N ARG A 213 20.39 -3.26 10.11
CA ARG A 213 20.51 -3.71 11.49
C ARG A 213 21.27 -2.65 12.28
N VAL A 214 20.78 -2.28 13.43
CA VAL A 214 21.39 -1.34 14.36
C VAL A 214 21.56 -2.02 15.71
N GLY A 215 22.70 -1.88 16.34
CA GLY A 215 23.07 -2.54 17.58
C GLY A 215 23.25 -4.05 17.44
N GLU A 216 23.53 -4.73 18.55
CA GLU A 216 23.72 -6.17 18.64
C GLU A 216 23.04 -6.76 19.87
N GLY A 217 22.88 -8.06 19.93
CA GLY A 217 22.30 -8.75 21.07
C GLY A 217 20.89 -8.27 21.42
N GLU A 218 20.68 -7.87 22.66
CA GLU A 218 19.38 -7.36 23.15
C GLU A 218 19.06 -5.92 22.70
N ALA A 219 20.09 -5.15 22.31
CA ALA A 219 19.93 -3.79 21.80
C ALA A 219 19.63 -3.76 20.28
N ARG A 220 19.59 -4.92 19.62
CA ARG A 220 19.37 -5.02 18.18
C ARG A 220 17.99 -4.52 17.80
N ARG A 221 17.94 -3.75 16.73
CA ARG A 221 16.74 -3.25 16.09
C ARG A 221 16.94 -3.13 14.57
N TRP A 222 15.84 -3.05 13.85
CA TRP A 222 15.84 -3.14 12.40
C TRP A 222 15.16 -1.93 11.79
N LEU A 223 15.76 -1.36 10.77
CA LEU A 223 15.20 -0.29 9.95
C LEU A 223 14.91 -0.85 8.57
N LEU A 224 13.73 -0.59 8.04
CA LEU A 224 13.34 -1.00 6.69
C LEU A 224 12.83 0.22 5.91
N SER A 225 13.50 0.56 4.80
CA SER A 225 13.06 1.55 3.83
C SER A 225 12.34 0.87 2.67
N LEU A 226 11.07 1.24 2.43
CA LEU A 226 10.16 0.54 1.55
C LEU A 226 9.51 1.49 0.54
N VAL A 227 9.69 1.21 -0.74
CA VAL A 227 9.10 1.97 -1.86
C VAL A 227 7.57 1.82 -1.92
N GLY A 228 6.94 2.68 -2.72
CA GLY A 228 5.52 2.58 -3.05
C GLY A 228 5.28 1.79 -4.32
N THR A 229 4.10 2.01 -4.95
CA THR A 229 3.74 1.37 -6.20
C THR A 229 4.67 1.81 -7.32
N GLU A 230 5.33 0.87 -7.96
CA GLU A 230 6.20 1.10 -9.12
C GLU A 230 5.48 0.75 -10.43
N SER A 231 4.58 -0.23 -10.39
CA SER A 231 3.75 -0.60 -11.54
C SER A 231 2.31 -0.14 -11.35
N MET A 232 1.91 0.89 -12.09
CA MET A 232 0.55 1.45 -12.08
C MET A 232 -0.36 0.79 -13.13
N THR A 233 0.10 -0.25 -13.81
CA THR A 233 -0.71 -1.00 -14.77
C THR A 233 -1.81 -1.78 -14.04
N TRP A 234 -2.96 -1.96 -14.69
CA TRP A 234 -4.05 -2.81 -14.17
C TRP A 234 -3.74 -4.31 -14.26
N ARG A 235 -2.49 -4.68 -14.47
CA ARG A 235 -2.04 -6.06 -14.60
C ARG A 235 -0.97 -6.33 -13.57
N SER A 236 -1.01 -7.52 -12.99
CA SER A 236 0.12 -8.01 -12.21
C SER A 236 1.32 -8.23 -13.12
N THR A 237 2.47 -7.81 -12.65
CA THR A 237 3.76 -7.99 -13.30
C THR A 237 4.69 -8.73 -12.34
N ASN A 238 5.89 -9.08 -12.79
CA ASN A 238 6.90 -9.66 -11.90
C ASN A 238 7.28 -8.70 -10.74
N ASN A 239 6.95 -7.41 -10.87
CA ASN A 239 7.09 -6.44 -9.80
C ASN A 239 5.83 -6.42 -8.92
N PRO A 240 5.88 -6.92 -7.65
CA PRO A 240 4.73 -6.95 -6.75
C PRO A 240 4.36 -5.60 -6.14
N ALA A 241 5.15 -4.55 -6.38
CA ALA A 241 4.77 -3.17 -6.03
C ALA A 241 3.74 -2.63 -7.04
N ASP A 242 2.62 -3.30 -7.17
CA ASP A 242 1.60 -3.15 -8.20
C ASP A 242 0.21 -2.80 -7.64
N VAL A 243 -0.76 -2.68 -8.55
CA VAL A 243 -2.16 -2.37 -8.21
C VAL A 243 -2.83 -3.53 -7.48
N GLU A 244 -2.48 -4.80 -7.77
CA GLU A 244 -3.04 -5.96 -7.07
C GLU A 244 -2.70 -5.91 -5.59
N THR A 245 -1.44 -5.66 -5.25
CA THR A 245 -0.99 -5.48 -3.87
C THR A 245 -1.80 -4.39 -3.15
N ASN A 246 -2.02 -3.24 -3.80
CA ASN A 246 -2.83 -2.16 -3.21
C ASN A 246 -4.26 -2.63 -2.90
N ILE A 247 -4.93 -3.29 -3.84
CA ILE A 247 -6.31 -3.76 -3.67
C ILE A 247 -6.38 -4.81 -2.55
N ARG A 248 -5.46 -5.76 -2.53
CA ARG A 248 -5.43 -6.84 -1.54
C ARG A 248 -5.22 -6.28 -0.12
N LEU A 249 -4.24 -5.40 0.07
CA LEU A 249 -3.97 -4.76 1.36
C LEU A 249 -5.14 -3.89 1.83
N MET A 250 -5.84 -3.19 0.92
CA MET A 250 -7.03 -2.41 1.28
C MET A 250 -8.20 -3.29 1.75
N LEU A 251 -8.25 -4.53 1.31
CA LEU A 251 -9.20 -5.54 1.79
C LEU A 251 -8.73 -6.24 3.06
N GLY A 252 -7.50 -5.99 3.51
CA GLY A 252 -6.85 -6.71 4.60
C GLY A 252 -6.49 -8.13 4.22
N LEU A 253 -6.23 -8.38 2.96
CA LEU A 253 -5.73 -9.63 2.43
C LEU A 253 -4.20 -9.62 2.39
N GLU A 254 -3.61 -10.79 2.46
CA GLU A 254 -2.19 -10.98 2.20
C GLU A 254 -1.88 -10.57 0.75
N SER A 255 -0.71 -9.97 0.53
CA SER A 255 -0.24 -9.54 -0.78
C SER A 255 1.19 -9.99 -1.02
N ALA A 256 1.62 -10.04 -2.28
CA ALA A 256 2.97 -10.41 -2.62
C ALA A 256 4.00 -9.51 -1.94
N MET A 257 3.74 -8.19 -1.86
CA MET A 257 4.62 -7.27 -1.14
C MET A 257 4.67 -7.53 0.37
N SER A 258 3.54 -7.81 1.04
CA SER A 258 3.57 -8.09 2.48
C SER A 258 4.34 -9.38 2.79
N VAL A 259 4.16 -10.41 1.98
CA VAL A 259 4.92 -11.66 2.07
C VAL A 259 6.40 -11.43 1.82
N GLY A 260 6.74 -10.72 0.73
CA GLY A 260 8.13 -10.41 0.39
C GLY A 260 8.84 -9.62 1.49
N VAL A 261 8.17 -8.62 2.07
CA VAL A 261 8.73 -7.82 3.18
C VAL A 261 9.03 -8.68 4.41
N VAL A 262 8.14 -9.60 4.80
CA VAL A 262 8.41 -10.52 5.91
C VAL A 262 9.62 -11.40 5.58
N ARG A 263 9.71 -11.91 4.36
CA ARG A 263 10.81 -12.78 3.93
C ARG A 263 12.16 -12.08 3.89
N VAL A 264 12.22 -10.85 3.39
CA VAL A 264 13.49 -10.11 3.39
C VAL A 264 13.95 -9.77 4.81
N LEU A 265 13.01 -9.49 5.74
CA LEU A 265 13.35 -9.30 7.15
C LEU A 265 13.86 -10.59 7.78
N HIS A 266 13.22 -11.73 7.51
CA HIS A 266 13.68 -13.03 7.98
C HIS A 266 15.08 -13.37 7.42
N ALA A 267 15.28 -13.19 6.11
CA ALA A 267 16.58 -13.42 5.47
C ALA A 267 17.68 -12.52 6.05
N ALA A 268 17.35 -11.26 6.38
CA ALA A 268 18.30 -10.35 7.01
C ALA A 268 18.62 -10.78 8.45
N MET A 269 17.62 -11.17 9.22
CA MET A 269 17.78 -11.67 10.59
C MET A 269 18.58 -12.97 10.64
N GLU A 270 18.28 -13.92 9.73
CA GLU A 270 19.03 -15.18 9.60
C GLU A 270 20.50 -14.93 9.27
N ARG A 271 20.79 -14.05 8.31
CA ARG A 271 22.16 -13.65 7.94
C ARG A 271 22.92 -12.95 9.07
N ASP A 272 22.22 -12.31 9.97
CA ASP A 272 22.78 -11.68 11.17
C ASP A 272 22.84 -12.67 12.37
N GLY A 273 22.52 -13.95 12.15
CA GLY A 273 22.57 -15.00 13.18
C GLY A 273 21.50 -14.89 14.25
N VAL A 274 20.36 -14.22 13.95
CA VAL A 274 19.23 -14.12 14.88
C VAL A 274 18.48 -15.44 14.89
N PRO A 275 18.33 -16.12 16.05
CA PRO A 275 17.53 -17.33 16.15
C PRO A 275 16.07 -17.09 15.75
N THR A 276 15.46 -18.07 15.08
CA THR A 276 14.09 -17.97 14.53
C THR A 276 13.06 -17.60 15.60
N GLU A 277 13.24 -18.09 16.82
CA GLU A 277 12.33 -17.83 17.95
C GLU A 277 12.35 -16.36 18.41
N ARG A 278 13.36 -15.60 17.95
CA ARG A 278 13.51 -14.18 18.27
C ARG A 278 12.94 -13.26 17.19
N TRP A 279 12.70 -13.72 15.97
CA TRP A 279 12.30 -12.87 14.83
C TRP A 279 11.07 -12.03 15.14
N THR A 280 10.09 -12.60 15.83
CA THR A 280 8.88 -11.87 16.24
C THR A 280 9.06 -10.99 17.49
N ARG A 281 10.25 -10.94 18.05
CA ARG A 281 10.61 -10.08 19.19
C ARG A 281 11.52 -8.92 18.77
N GLU A 282 12.26 -9.08 17.66
CA GLU A 282 13.16 -8.07 17.13
C GLU A 282 12.38 -6.83 16.68
N PRO A 283 12.61 -5.64 17.26
CA PRO A 283 11.82 -4.46 16.90
C PRO A 283 12.20 -3.92 15.53
N VAL A 284 11.18 -3.64 14.71
CA VAL A 284 11.32 -3.14 13.34
C VAL A 284 10.66 -1.76 13.21
N LEU A 285 11.40 -0.77 12.72
CA LEU A 285 10.86 0.48 12.20
C LEU A 285 10.74 0.38 10.67
N ILE A 286 9.55 0.58 10.14
CA ILE A 286 9.32 0.65 8.69
C ILE A 286 9.07 2.09 8.27
N CYS A 287 9.94 2.63 7.42
CA CYS A 287 9.68 3.84 6.65
C CYS A 287 9.12 3.44 5.30
N GLY A 288 7.86 3.79 5.01
CA GLY A 288 7.19 3.40 3.77
C GLY A 288 6.58 4.60 3.04
N HIS A 289 6.87 4.71 1.74
CA HIS A 289 6.22 5.67 0.86
C HIS A 289 5.02 5.02 0.16
N SER A 290 3.91 5.75 0.02
CA SER A 290 2.74 5.29 -0.74
C SER A 290 2.29 3.88 -0.32
N GLN A 291 2.36 2.87 -1.21
CA GLN A 291 2.08 1.46 -0.92
C GLN A 291 2.92 0.91 0.23
N GLY A 292 4.21 1.31 0.33
CA GLY A 292 5.07 0.91 1.45
C GLY A 292 4.48 1.27 2.81
N GLY A 293 3.80 2.43 2.90
CA GLY A 293 3.05 2.82 4.09
C GLY A 293 1.81 1.95 4.36
N ILE A 294 1.20 1.38 3.30
CA ILE A 294 0.08 0.43 3.46
C ILE A 294 0.60 -0.91 3.99
N VAL A 295 1.69 -1.43 3.41
CA VAL A 295 2.35 -2.67 3.85
C VAL A 295 2.76 -2.57 5.32
N ALA A 296 3.43 -1.48 5.71
CA ALA A 296 3.82 -1.23 7.10
C ALA A 296 2.62 -1.26 8.05
N ALA A 297 1.53 -0.57 7.69
CA ALA A 297 0.31 -0.54 8.50
C ALA A 297 -0.40 -1.90 8.55
N ALA A 298 -0.39 -2.67 7.47
CA ALA A 298 -0.98 -4.01 7.42
C ALA A 298 -0.24 -4.97 8.35
N LEU A 299 1.10 -5.02 8.27
CA LEU A 299 1.93 -5.84 9.15
C LEU A 299 1.78 -5.44 10.63
N ALA A 300 1.69 -4.13 10.91
CA ALA A 300 1.51 -3.62 12.27
C ALA A 300 0.07 -3.73 12.80
N SER A 301 -0.88 -4.19 12.00
CA SER A 301 -2.29 -4.31 12.41
C SER A 301 -2.62 -5.62 13.11
N VAL A 302 -1.74 -6.59 13.04
CA VAL A 302 -1.85 -7.93 13.66
C VAL A 302 -0.74 -8.15 14.67
N PRO A 303 -0.90 -9.09 15.62
CA PRO A 303 0.17 -9.49 16.53
C PRO A 303 1.44 -9.92 15.78
N ALA A 304 2.61 -9.77 16.43
CA ALA A 304 3.89 -10.07 15.81
C ALA A 304 4.05 -11.54 15.38
N ASP A 305 3.46 -12.46 16.15
CA ASP A 305 3.41 -13.89 15.84
C ASP A 305 2.54 -14.21 14.61
N GLU A 306 1.48 -13.44 14.38
CA GLU A 306 0.66 -13.56 13.17
C GLU A 306 1.31 -12.88 11.95
N ALA A 307 2.01 -11.77 12.16
CA ALA A 307 2.71 -11.04 11.11
C ALA A 307 4.02 -11.70 10.69
N GLY A 308 4.61 -12.50 11.57
CA GLY A 308 5.96 -13.06 11.44
C GLY A 308 7.08 -12.06 11.78
N VAL A 309 6.75 -10.80 12.08
CA VAL A 309 7.69 -9.72 12.39
C VAL A 309 7.11 -8.76 13.42
N ASN A 310 7.95 -8.13 14.22
CA ASN A 310 7.53 -7.15 15.24
C ASN A 310 7.69 -5.72 14.73
N VAL A 311 6.70 -5.20 14.02
CA VAL A 311 6.68 -3.78 13.66
C VAL A 311 6.38 -2.95 14.90
N ALA A 312 7.36 -2.19 15.39
CA ALA A 312 7.26 -1.34 16.56
C ALA A 312 7.15 0.16 16.23
N GLY A 313 7.59 0.55 15.01
CA GLY A 313 7.51 1.91 14.51
C GLY A 313 7.11 2.00 13.05
N ILE A 314 6.38 3.05 12.67
CA ILE A 314 6.02 3.36 11.29
C ILE A 314 6.22 4.85 11.02
N LEU A 315 7.01 5.16 9.99
CA LEU A 315 7.00 6.44 9.31
C LEU A 315 6.35 6.25 7.93
N SER A 316 5.13 6.72 7.75
CA SER A 316 4.41 6.60 6.47
C SER A 316 4.35 7.93 5.76
N THR A 317 4.83 7.98 4.52
CA THR A 317 4.82 9.18 3.67
C THR A 317 3.89 8.95 2.47
N GLY A 318 2.82 9.72 2.37
CA GLY A 318 1.85 9.62 1.26
C GLY A 318 1.03 8.33 1.21
N GLY A 319 1.08 7.50 2.25
CA GLY A 319 0.41 6.20 2.26
C GLY A 319 -1.10 6.29 2.51
N PRO A 320 -1.95 5.64 1.68
CA PRO A 320 -3.39 5.54 1.91
C PRO A 320 -3.72 4.47 2.95
N ASN A 321 -3.32 4.66 4.19
CA ASN A 321 -3.36 3.64 5.24
C ASN A 321 -4.25 3.99 6.45
N ARG A 322 -5.02 5.08 6.42
CA ARG A 322 -5.83 5.55 7.56
C ARG A 322 -6.94 4.57 7.96
N ARG A 323 -7.42 3.73 7.05
CA ARG A 323 -8.44 2.71 7.37
C ARG A 323 -7.87 1.47 8.06
N ILE A 324 -6.55 1.24 8.00
CA ILE A 324 -5.89 0.12 8.63
C ILE A 324 -5.58 0.50 10.08
N ARG A 325 -6.20 -0.19 11.04
CA ARG A 325 -5.98 0.06 12.45
C ARG A 325 -4.69 -0.63 12.90
N VAL A 326 -3.70 0.17 13.21
CA VAL A 326 -2.42 -0.28 13.75
C VAL A 326 -2.59 -0.64 15.24
N ARG A 327 -1.81 -1.60 15.73
CA ARG A 327 -1.76 -1.93 17.17
C ARG A 327 -1.43 -0.67 18.00
N PRO A 328 -1.94 -0.58 19.25
CA PRO A 328 -1.75 0.62 20.08
C PRO A 328 -0.32 0.80 20.61
N ASP A 329 0.48 -0.25 20.60
CA ASP A 329 1.90 -0.27 20.99
C ASP A 329 2.83 0.24 19.89
N VAL A 330 2.36 0.34 18.64
CA VAL A 330 3.16 0.79 17.50
C VAL A 330 3.14 2.31 17.37
N VAL A 331 4.31 2.92 17.43
CA VAL A 331 4.45 4.36 17.19
C VAL A 331 4.28 4.65 15.71
N THR A 332 3.32 5.49 15.35
CA THR A 332 3.03 5.79 13.95
C THR A 332 3.00 7.29 13.67
N VAL A 333 3.86 7.73 12.77
CA VAL A 333 3.82 9.07 12.18
C VAL A 333 3.45 8.94 10.69
N ALA A 334 2.35 9.58 10.31
CA ALA A 334 1.86 9.64 8.93
C ALA A 334 1.98 11.05 8.40
N VAL A 335 2.74 11.23 7.33
CA VAL A 335 2.95 12.51 6.65
C VAL A 335 2.15 12.54 5.36
N THR A 336 1.35 13.58 5.15
CA THR A 336 0.50 13.74 3.97
C THR A 336 0.64 15.14 3.40
N HIS A 337 0.39 15.29 2.10
CA HIS A 337 0.26 16.61 1.47
C HIS A 337 -1.21 16.86 1.08
N ASP A 338 -1.70 18.08 1.29
CA ASP A 338 -3.10 18.43 0.99
C ASP A 338 -3.42 18.30 -0.52
N GLN A 339 -2.40 18.36 -1.36
CA GLN A 339 -2.49 18.26 -2.82
C GLN A 339 -2.21 16.85 -3.33
N ASP A 340 -1.86 15.92 -2.45
CA ASP A 340 -1.63 14.52 -2.80
C ASP A 340 -2.95 13.74 -2.71
N VAL A 341 -3.36 13.14 -3.83
CA VAL A 341 -4.58 12.34 -3.92
C VAL A 341 -4.44 10.96 -3.26
N MET A 342 -3.21 10.42 -3.22
CA MET A 342 -2.98 9.03 -2.81
C MET A 342 -3.43 8.72 -1.38
N PRO A 343 -3.17 9.56 -0.35
CA PRO A 343 -3.63 9.28 1.00
C PRO A 343 -5.15 9.12 1.14
N SER A 344 -5.94 9.69 0.22
CA SER A 344 -7.40 9.59 0.25
C SER A 344 -7.96 8.33 -0.41
N LEU A 345 -7.13 7.60 -1.16
CA LEU A 345 -7.55 6.38 -1.86
C LEU A 345 -7.94 5.24 -0.92
N ASP A 346 -7.65 5.33 0.37
CA ASP A 346 -8.11 4.38 1.38
C ASP A 346 -9.62 4.48 1.72
N GLY A 347 -10.31 5.47 1.18
CA GLY A 347 -11.74 5.69 1.39
C GLY A 347 -12.13 6.03 2.81
N SER A 348 -11.18 6.37 3.68
CA SER A 348 -11.43 6.69 5.08
C SER A 348 -11.84 8.14 5.27
N PRO A 349 -12.68 8.46 6.27
CA PRO A 349 -12.84 9.84 6.74
C PRO A 349 -11.54 10.34 7.39
N ASP A 350 -11.36 11.65 7.45
CA ASP A 350 -10.11 12.36 7.78
C ASP A 350 -9.48 12.06 9.16
N ARG A 351 -10.10 11.22 9.99
CA ARG A 351 -9.59 10.88 11.32
C ARG A 351 -9.56 9.37 11.52
N ALA A 352 -8.35 8.84 11.67
CA ALA A 352 -8.16 7.48 12.18
C ALA A 352 -8.45 7.45 13.70
N PRO A 353 -9.13 6.41 14.19
CA PRO A 353 -9.42 6.27 15.63
C PRO A 353 -8.24 5.73 16.44
N ASP A 354 -7.05 5.65 15.88
CA ASP A 354 -5.83 5.13 16.50
C ASP A 354 -4.94 6.26 17.08
N ARG A 355 -3.86 5.87 17.75
CA ARG A 355 -2.87 6.79 18.34
C ARG A 355 -1.93 7.43 17.30
N ARG A 356 -2.15 7.23 16.02
CA ARG A 356 -1.36 7.77 14.91
C ARG A 356 -1.25 9.30 15.00
N VAL A 357 -0.04 9.78 14.80
CA VAL A 357 0.22 11.21 14.61
C VAL A 357 0.20 11.48 13.10
N THR A 358 -0.79 12.23 12.64
CA THR A 358 -0.90 12.63 11.24
C THR A 358 -0.46 14.07 11.07
N VAL A 359 0.44 14.31 10.14
CA VAL A 359 0.95 15.64 9.78
C VAL A 359 0.57 15.94 8.35
N GLY A 360 -0.21 17.00 8.16
CA GLY A 360 -0.55 17.55 6.84
C GLY A 360 0.34 18.73 6.48
N ARG A 361 0.82 18.78 5.24
CA ARG A 361 1.51 19.94 4.66
C ARG A 361 0.81 20.41 3.42
N SER A 362 0.48 21.71 3.36
CA SER A 362 0.02 22.34 2.13
C SER A 362 1.20 22.74 1.27
N LEU A 363 1.19 22.30 0.01
CA LEU A 363 2.22 22.59 -0.97
C LEU A 363 1.80 23.76 -1.86
N VAL A 364 2.78 24.54 -2.30
CA VAL A 364 2.60 25.57 -3.33
C VAL A 364 3.00 24.94 -4.66
N ARG A 365 2.14 25.06 -5.68
CA ARG A 365 2.43 24.55 -7.02
C ARG A 365 3.64 25.28 -7.61
N PRO A 366 4.75 24.60 -7.85
CA PRO A 366 5.91 25.19 -8.53
C PRO A 366 5.59 25.34 -10.02
N ARG A 367 6.13 26.37 -10.65
CA ARG A 367 5.94 26.61 -12.10
C ARG A 367 6.61 25.57 -12.97
N THR A 368 7.67 24.94 -12.47
CA THR A 368 8.62 24.11 -13.24
C THR A 368 8.61 22.64 -12.87
N ARG A 369 7.83 22.20 -11.86
CA ARG A 369 7.81 20.80 -11.44
C ARG A 369 6.59 20.08 -12.01
N PRO A 370 6.70 18.76 -12.29
CA PRO A 370 5.57 17.93 -12.70
C PRO A 370 4.43 17.94 -11.67
N LEU A 371 3.21 17.62 -12.11
CA LEU A 371 2.04 17.65 -11.24
C LEU A 371 2.08 16.57 -10.14
N TYR A 372 2.70 15.42 -10.40
CA TYR A 372 2.90 14.37 -9.41
C TYR A 372 3.88 14.75 -8.28
N TYR A 373 4.46 15.93 -8.34
CA TYR A 373 5.32 16.50 -7.31
C TYR A 373 4.72 16.37 -5.89
N ALA A 374 3.40 16.49 -5.74
CA ALA A 374 2.76 16.37 -4.43
C ALA A 374 2.86 14.96 -3.83
N HIS A 375 2.96 13.93 -4.69
CA HIS A 375 3.14 12.52 -4.28
C HIS A 375 4.59 12.05 -4.39
N SER A 376 5.50 12.84 -4.88
CA SER A 376 6.89 12.40 -5.07
C SER A 376 7.55 12.13 -3.71
N SER A 377 8.27 11.01 -3.62
CA SER A 377 9.04 10.60 -2.44
C SER A 377 10.01 11.70 -2.01
N SER A 378 10.70 12.34 -2.95
CA SER A 378 11.63 13.45 -2.68
C SER A 378 10.96 14.66 -2.02
N THR A 379 9.71 14.96 -2.37
CA THR A 379 8.95 16.02 -1.70
C THR A 379 8.58 15.63 -0.27
N TYR A 380 8.29 14.36 -0.04
CA TYR A 380 8.08 13.82 1.31
C TYR A 380 9.35 13.81 2.13
N THR A 381 10.50 13.46 1.55
CA THR A 381 11.84 13.56 2.17
C THR A 381 12.10 14.99 2.66
N GLU A 382 11.85 16.00 1.80
CA GLU A 382 11.93 17.40 2.21
C GLU A 382 10.98 17.73 3.36
N THR A 383 9.77 17.20 3.34
CA THR A 383 8.78 17.45 4.41
C THR A 383 9.22 16.84 5.73
N VAL A 384 9.75 15.62 5.73
CA VAL A 384 10.27 14.98 6.95
C VAL A 384 11.47 15.77 7.52
N ARG A 385 12.40 16.25 6.67
CA ARG A 385 13.48 17.15 7.11
C ARG A 385 12.98 18.45 7.75
N LEU A 386 11.87 18.98 7.24
CA LEU A 386 11.21 20.15 7.85
C LEU A 386 10.62 19.80 9.23
N LEU A 387 10.02 18.62 9.39
CA LEU A 387 9.47 18.14 10.64
C LEU A 387 10.57 17.94 11.69
N GLU A 388 11.68 17.32 11.32
CA GLU A 388 12.85 17.14 12.20
C GLU A 388 13.39 18.49 12.69
N ARG A 389 13.52 19.46 11.81
CA ARG A 389 13.90 20.83 12.20
C ARG A 389 12.88 21.48 13.12
N LYS A 390 11.59 21.30 12.86
CA LYS A 390 10.52 21.82 13.70
C LYS A 390 10.53 21.22 15.10
N VAL A 391 10.71 19.90 15.18
CA VAL A 391 10.75 19.19 16.46
C VAL A 391 11.98 19.58 17.28
N ARG A 392 13.13 19.81 16.66
CA ARG A 392 14.32 20.34 17.36
C ARG A 392 14.07 21.70 18.01
N VAL A 393 13.29 22.56 17.36
CA VAL A 393 12.95 23.89 17.88
C VAL A 393 11.79 23.83 18.88
N THR A 394 10.90 22.84 18.72
CA THR A 394 9.69 22.66 19.55
C THR A 394 9.63 21.20 20.02
N PRO A 395 10.46 20.83 21.04
CA PRO A 395 10.64 19.42 21.44
C PRO A 395 9.53 18.90 22.37
N TRP A 396 8.34 19.46 22.31
CA TRP A 396 7.19 19.05 23.12
C TRP A 396 5.94 18.80 22.28
N GLY A 397 5.02 18.03 22.87
CA GLY A 397 3.77 17.65 22.24
C GLY A 397 3.85 16.32 21.51
N ARG A 398 2.67 15.81 21.09
CA ARG A 398 2.53 14.45 20.53
C ARG A 398 3.43 14.18 19.33
N LEU A 399 3.62 15.15 18.44
CA LEU A 399 4.49 14.99 17.28
C LEU A 399 5.95 14.83 17.72
N ALA A 400 6.43 15.68 18.63
CA ALA A 400 7.80 15.61 19.09
C ALA A 400 8.08 14.26 19.79
N SER A 401 7.17 13.82 20.67
CA SER A 401 7.30 12.53 21.34
C SER A 401 7.30 11.35 20.36
N ALA A 402 6.42 11.38 19.33
CA ALA A 402 6.38 10.31 18.34
C ALA A 402 7.63 10.31 17.44
N MET A 403 8.10 11.49 17.01
CA MET A 403 9.33 11.59 16.21
C MET A 403 10.56 11.16 17.02
N ALA A 404 10.65 11.50 18.31
CA ALA A 404 11.72 11.05 19.18
C ALA A 404 11.73 9.52 19.31
N ALA A 405 10.58 8.90 19.58
CA ALA A 405 10.47 7.46 19.67
C ALA A 405 10.83 6.71 18.37
N LEU A 406 10.58 7.31 17.19
CA LEU A 406 11.07 6.76 15.94
C LEU A 406 12.58 7.04 15.74
N GLN A 407 13.09 8.18 16.22
CA GLN A 407 14.51 8.51 16.15
C GLN A 407 15.37 7.60 17.04
N ASP A 408 14.81 7.04 18.12
CA ASP A 408 15.49 6.07 19.00
C ASP A 408 15.86 4.76 18.27
N PHE A 409 15.28 4.51 17.08
CA PHE A 409 15.70 3.42 16.21
C PHE A 409 16.98 3.71 15.42
N MET A 410 17.34 4.98 15.24
CA MET A 410 18.54 5.34 14.47
C MET A 410 19.80 4.97 15.26
N PRO A 411 20.92 4.71 14.54
CA PRO A 411 22.17 4.40 15.20
C PRO A 411 22.70 5.57 16.02
N ALA A 412 23.19 5.28 17.22
CA ALA A 412 24.01 6.21 17.98
C ALA A 412 25.43 6.32 17.36
N PRO A 413 26.16 7.40 17.59
CA PRO A 413 27.54 7.53 17.12
C PRO A 413 28.40 6.34 17.57
N GLY A 414 29.00 5.62 16.62
CA GLY A 414 29.84 4.44 16.87
C GLY A 414 29.08 3.14 17.14
N GLU A 415 27.76 3.14 17.12
CA GLU A 415 26.96 1.91 17.25
C GLU A 415 27.10 1.04 16.01
N PRO A 416 27.33 -0.29 16.16
CA PRO A 416 27.55 -1.16 15.02
C PRO A 416 26.29 -1.26 14.14
N THR A 417 26.46 -1.15 12.83
CA THR A 417 25.40 -1.25 11.84
C THR A 417 25.77 -2.28 10.78
N ARG A 418 24.74 -2.88 10.17
CA ARG A 418 24.88 -3.70 8.97
C ARG A 418 23.77 -3.32 7.98
N VAL A 419 24.15 -2.99 6.76
CA VAL A 419 23.22 -2.56 5.72
C VAL A 419 23.11 -3.64 4.67
N MET A 420 21.89 -4.04 4.37
CA MET A 420 21.57 -5.04 3.35
C MET A 420 20.53 -4.48 2.39
N HIS A 421 20.67 -4.81 1.12
CA HIS A 421 19.70 -4.50 0.09
C HIS A 421 19.15 -5.80 -0.47
N PHE A 422 17.84 -5.87 -0.60
CA PHE A 422 17.16 -7.01 -1.19
C PHE A 422 16.25 -6.56 -2.31
N GLU A 423 15.91 -7.50 -3.19
CA GLU A 423 14.88 -7.36 -4.19
C GLU A 423 13.73 -8.32 -3.87
N ILE A 424 12.50 -7.91 -4.17
CA ILE A 424 11.30 -8.72 -4.06
C ILE A 424 10.66 -8.82 -5.44
N TRP A 425 10.40 -10.03 -5.96
CA TRP A 425 9.63 -10.20 -7.19
C TRP A 425 8.63 -11.36 -7.06
N GLN A 426 7.73 -11.44 -8.02
CA GLN A 426 6.71 -12.49 -8.06
C GLN A 426 6.64 -13.14 -9.43
N ASP A 427 6.21 -14.39 -9.45
CA ASP A 427 5.81 -15.05 -10.68
C ASP A 427 4.45 -14.53 -11.15
N ILE A 428 4.18 -14.72 -12.44
CA ILE A 428 2.87 -14.43 -13.03
C ILE A 428 2.20 -15.74 -13.39
N LEU A 429 1.01 -15.98 -12.84
CA LEU A 429 0.20 -17.13 -13.17
C LEU A 429 -0.30 -17.01 -14.62
N THR A 430 -0.14 -18.07 -15.40
CA THR A 430 -0.66 -18.17 -16.76
C THR A 430 -1.69 -19.29 -16.85
N PRO A 431 -2.79 -19.13 -17.62
CA PRO A 431 -3.72 -20.21 -17.86
C PRO A 431 -3.02 -21.28 -18.71
N THR A 432 -3.17 -22.54 -18.32
CA THR A 432 -2.76 -23.69 -19.13
C THR A 432 -3.84 -24.06 -20.13
N ALA A 433 -3.48 -24.92 -21.11
CA ALA A 433 -4.45 -25.48 -22.05
C ALA A 433 -5.58 -26.27 -21.35
N GLU A 434 -5.35 -26.74 -20.14
CA GLU A 434 -6.30 -27.48 -19.29
C GLU A 434 -7.15 -26.56 -18.39
N GLY A 435 -7.01 -25.23 -18.52
CA GLY A 435 -7.73 -24.26 -17.69
C GLY A 435 -7.19 -24.09 -16.28
N THR A 436 -6.05 -24.70 -15.97
CA THR A 436 -5.32 -24.45 -14.71
C THR A 436 -4.35 -23.26 -14.85
N TRP A 437 -3.88 -22.74 -13.74
CA TRP A 437 -2.91 -21.66 -13.71
C TRP A 437 -1.53 -22.21 -13.35
N ASN A 438 -0.55 -22.00 -14.24
CA ASN A 438 0.85 -22.29 -13.95
C ASN A 438 1.61 -21.00 -13.61
N THR A 439 2.60 -21.15 -12.74
CA THR A 439 3.54 -20.10 -12.43
C THR A 439 4.55 -19.96 -13.59
N VAL A 440 4.71 -18.77 -14.10
CA VAL A 440 5.84 -18.43 -14.99
C VAL A 440 7.00 -18.04 -14.10
N ALA A 441 8.10 -18.78 -14.18
CA ALA A 441 9.29 -18.49 -13.40
C ALA A 441 9.77 -17.07 -13.66
N ALA A 442 10.17 -16.38 -12.60
CA ALA A 442 10.87 -15.11 -12.74
C ALA A 442 12.16 -15.35 -13.52
N LEU A 443 12.58 -14.36 -14.29
CA LEU A 443 13.75 -14.48 -15.15
C LEU A 443 14.94 -15.02 -14.39
N GLU A 444 15.55 -16.10 -14.91
CA GLU A 444 16.78 -16.64 -14.38
C GLU A 444 17.85 -15.54 -14.38
N ARG A 445 18.33 -15.22 -13.21
CA ARG A 445 19.39 -14.27 -13.02
C ARG A 445 20.63 -14.96 -12.54
N GLY A 446 21.77 -14.61 -13.13
CA GLY A 446 23.03 -15.24 -12.81
C GLY A 446 23.40 -15.18 -11.33
N GLY A 447 23.51 -16.31 -10.73
CA GLY A 447 24.55 -16.68 -9.75
C GLY A 447 24.45 -16.23 -8.30
N SER A 448 23.62 -15.26 -7.88
CA SER A 448 23.65 -14.77 -6.49
C SER A 448 22.30 -14.75 -5.76
N TYR A 449 21.33 -15.49 -6.23
CA TYR A 449 20.01 -15.52 -5.64
C TYR A 449 19.81 -16.73 -4.75
N GLU A 450 19.40 -16.50 -3.51
CA GLU A 450 18.78 -17.51 -2.65
C GLU A 450 17.25 -17.39 -2.80
N PRO A 451 16.60 -18.15 -3.68
CA PRO A 451 15.17 -18.06 -3.86
C PRO A 451 14.47 -18.62 -2.64
N ALA A 452 13.80 -17.75 -1.90
CA ALA A 452 12.78 -18.21 -0.97
C ALA A 452 11.45 -18.17 -1.72
N THR A 453 10.82 -19.31 -1.93
CA THR A 453 9.53 -19.41 -2.61
C THR A 453 8.39 -19.45 -1.62
N TYR A 454 7.39 -18.61 -1.84
CA TYR A 454 6.14 -18.65 -1.12
C TYR A 454 4.99 -18.65 -2.13
N HIS A 455 4.11 -19.64 -2.03
CA HIS A 455 2.93 -19.72 -2.89
C HIS A 455 1.78 -18.92 -2.28
N ILE A 456 1.39 -17.85 -2.97
CA ILE A 456 0.12 -17.18 -2.72
C ILE A 456 -0.92 -17.92 -3.56
N ASP A 457 -1.82 -18.67 -2.91
CA ASP A 457 -2.89 -19.39 -3.60
C ASP A 457 -3.98 -18.41 -4.04
N TYR A 458 -3.84 -17.89 -5.26
CA TYR A 458 -4.82 -17.00 -5.88
C TYR A 458 -6.05 -17.75 -6.42
N ALA A 459 -5.98 -19.07 -6.60
CA ALA A 459 -7.12 -19.88 -7.04
C ALA A 459 -8.09 -20.14 -5.88
N ALA A 460 -7.61 -20.13 -4.64
CA ALA A 460 -8.42 -20.19 -3.42
C ALA A 460 -9.16 -18.89 -3.09
N THR A 461 -9.30 -17.99 -4.05
CA THR A 461 -9.88 -16.64 -3.88
C THR A 461 -11.42 -16.59 -3.79
N ALA A 462 -12.05 -17.51 -3.11
CA ALA A 462 -13.12 -17.04 -2.24
C ALA A 462 -12.42 -16.19 -1.16
N PRO A 463 -12.71 -14.88 -1.01
CA PRO A 463 -12.02 -14.06 -0.02
C PRO A 463 -12.22 -14.71 1.35
N ARG A 464 -11.25 -15.46 1.82
CA ARG A 464 -11.15 -15.79 3.22
C ARG A 464 -10.99 -14.44 3.88
N LEU A 465 -12.09 -13.93 4.44
CA LEU A 465 -12.03 -12.71 5.24
C LEU A 465 -10.91 -12.93 6.25
N PRO A 466 -9.85 -12.10 6.24
CA PRO A 466 -8.73 -12.32 7.14
C PRO A 466 -9.22 -12.37 8.57
N ARG A 467 -8.54 -13.09 9.43
CA ARG A 467 -8.80 -13.12 10.88
C ARG A 467 -9.04 -11.73 11.48
N ILE A 468 -8.43 -10.69 10.91
CA ILE A 468 -8.61 -9.27 11.24
C ILE A 468 -10.08 -8.82 11.10
N ALA A 469 -10.80 -9.25 10.07
CA ALA A 469 -12.22 -8.92 9.90
C ALA A 469 -13.10 -9.67 10.92
N ARG A 470 -12.69 -10.85 11.40
CA ARG A 470 -13.37 -11.58 12.48
C ARG A 470 -13.22 -10.91 13.83
N ALA A 471 -12.04 -10.41 14.17
CA ALA A 471 -11.81 -9.64 15.39
C ALA A 471 -12.64 -8.34 15.42
N ARG A 472 -12.76 -7.64 14.28
CA ARG A 472 -13.61 -6.46 14.16
C ARG A 472 -15.11 -6.77 14.34
N ARG A 473 -15.58 -7.97 13.95
CA ARG A 473 -16.99 -8.36 14.18
C ARG A 473 -17.32 -8.58 15.66
N ARG A 474 -16.39 -9.05 16.48
CA ARG A 474 -16.60 -9.22 17.93
C ARG A 474 -16.58 -7.91 18.70
N ALA A 475 -15.82 -6.92 18.24
CA ALA A 475 -15.71 -5.61 18.92
C ALA A 475 -16.85 -4.62 18.57
N SER A 476 -17.71 -4.90 17.57
CA SER A 476 -18.75 -3.99 17.10
C SER A 476 -20.19 -4.36 17.45
N ILE A 477 -20.40 -5.36 18.31
CA ILE A 477 -21.72 -5.61 18.91
C ILE A 477 -21.76 -4.82 20.21
N PRO A 478 -22.53 -3.71 20.30
CA PRO A 478 -22.68 -3.01 21.56
C PRO A 478 -23.36 -3.96 22.54
N ALA A 479 -22.81 -4.07 23.76
CA ALA A 479 -23.35 -4.87 24.85
C ALA A 479 -24.81 -4.50 25.23
N ARG A 480 -25.38 -3.44 24.66
CA ARG A 480 -26.76 -2.99 24.87
C ARG A 480 -27.82 -3.75 24.06
N LEU A 481 -27.45 -4.60 23.08
CA LEU A 481 -28.43 -5.43 22.38
C LEU A 481 -28.65 -6.81 23.02
N SER A 482 -27.75 -7.22 23.90
CA SER A 482 -27.89 -8.48 24.66
C SER A 482 -28.92 -8.37 25.79
N SER A 483 -29.11 -7.19 26.39
CA SER A 483 -30.09 -6.96 27.45
C SER A 483 -31.53 -6.78 26.94
N ALA A 484 -31.71 -6.29 25.71
CA ALA A 484 -33.01 -6.11 25.10
C ALA A 484 -33.61 -7.42 24.55
N LEU A 485 -32.77 -8.41 24.23
CA LEU A 485 -33.27 -9.75 23.81
C LEU A 485 -33.52 -10.71 24.98
N SER A 486 -32.94 -10.44 26.16
CA SER A 486 -33.23 -11.23 27.37
C SER A 486 -34.49 -10.79 28.07
N SER A 487 -34.96 -9.53 27.91
CA SER A 487 -36.24 -9.06 28.46
C SER A 487 -37.42 -9.54 27.66
N LEU A 488 -37.31 -9.73 26.34
CA LEU A 488 -38.36 -10.25 25.47
C LEU A 488 -38.63 -11.78 25.60
N ARG A 489 -37.77 -12.49 26.32
CA ARG A 489 -37.90 -13.93 26.58
C ARG A 489 -38.56 -14.24 27.94
N LYS A 490 -38.71 -13.26 28.82
CA LYS A 490 -39.33 -13.44 30.15
C LYS A 490 -40.86 -13.14 30.20
N ASP A 491 -41.41 -12.55 29.15
CA ASP A 491 -42.84 -12.25 29.08
C ASP A 491 -43.64 -13.27 28.28
N ARG A 492 -43.11 -14.48 28.08
CA ARG A 492 -43.82 -15.63 27.45
C ARG A 492 -43.52 -16.93 28.19
N SER A 493 -43.72 -16.91 29.50
CA SER A 493 -43.90 -18.13 30.29
C SER A 493 -44.98 -17.92 31.34
#